data_1ade65b9403ca2bbbb0ab0dc33f9935a
#
_entry.id   1ade65b9403ca2bbbb0ab0dc33f9935a
#
_cell.length_a   1.000
_cell.length_b   1.000
_cell.length_c   1.000
_cell.angle_alpha   90.00
_cell.angle_beta   90.00
_cell.angle_gamma   90.00
#
_symmetry.space_group_name_H-M   'P 1'
#
loop_
_entity.id
_entity.type
_entity.pdbx_description
1 polymer ?
#
loop_
_entity_poly.entity_id
_entity_poly.type
_entity_poly.pdbx_seq_one_letter_code
_entity_poly.pdbx_strand_id
1 'polypeptide(L)'
;ITEKELFLSNLSKYLKPQGIVFMSFPAWQMPFGGHQQICRNRFLSYLPFIHLFPVSIYRLLLKIFKVDADCIKELLSIKKTRVSIELFERLIKKTNLIILNRQLWLINPHYKIKFGVSPYKLNNTISQIPYLRNFASTSCFYILKEKE
;
A
#
# COMPACT_ATOMS: atom_id res chain seq x y z
N ILE A 1 9.78 -2.08 -2.28
CA ILE A 1 10.94 -1.18 -2.51
C ILE A 1 11.49 -0.80 -1.15
N THR A 2 12.77 -1.09 -0.90
CA THR A 2 13.45 -0.77 0.35
C THR A 2 13.88 0.70 0.38
N GLU A 3 14.55 1.15 -0.68
CA GLU A 3 15.07 2.50 -0.85
C GLU A 3 14.02 3.41 -1.51
N LYS A 4 12.94 3.72 -0.77
CA LYS A 4 11.78 4.47 -1.32
C LYS A 4 12.13 5.91 -1.71
N GLU A 5 12.94 6.58 -0.90
CA GLU A 5 13.35 7.97 -1.13
C GLU A 5 14.20 8.06 -2.40
N LEU A 6 15.20 7.19 -2.53
CA LEU A 6 16.04 7.10 -3.72
C LEU A 6 15.23 6.76 -4.98
N PHE A 7 14.30 5.81 -4.87
CA PHE A 7 13.41 5.46 -5.97
C PHE A 7 12.60 6.67 -6.44
N LEU A 8 11.94 7.38 -5.51
CA LEU A 8 11.11 8.53 -5.85
C LEU A 8 11.95 9.70 -6.42
N SER A 9 13.14 9.95 -5.86
CA SER A 9 14.04 10.98 -6.36
C SER A 9 14.55 10.70 -7.78
N ASN A 10 14.69 9.44 -8.15
CA ASN A 10 15.11 9.06 -9.49
C ASN A 10 14.00 9.12 -10.54
N LEU A 11 12.73 9.21 -10.16
CA LEU A 11 11.62 9.26 -11.11
C LEU A 11 11.71 10.46 -12.06
N SER A 12 12.16 11.61 -11.57
CA SER A 12 12.35 12.82 -12.39
C SER A 12 13.24 12.59 -13.59
N LYS A 13 14.25 11.69 -13.48
CA LYS A 13 15.19 11.39 -14.58
C LYS A 13 14.52 10.74 -15.80
N TYR A 14 13.36 10.14 -15.61
CA TYR A 14 12.60 9.43 -16.64
C TYR A 14 11.42 10.24 -17.18
N LEU A 15 11.18 11.43 -16.62
CA LEU A 15 10.10 12.31 -17.05
C LEU A 15 10.55 13.20 -18.21
N LYS A 16 9.73 13.30 -19.22
CA LYS A 16 9.80 14.36 -20.23
C LYS A 16 9.34 15.69 -19.62
N PRO A 17 9.69 16.84 -20.21
CA PRO A 17 9.10 18.12 -19.80
C PRO A 17 7.57 18.01 -19.73
N GLN A 18 6.97 18.46 -18.64
CA GLN A 18 5.55 18.35 -18.33
C GLN A 18 5.00 16.91 -18.23
N GLY A 19 5.87 15.90 -18.20
CA GLY A 19 5.49 14.50 -17.98
C GLY A 19 4.85 14.27 -16.61
N ILE A 20 3.99 13.27 -16.53
CA ILE A 20 3.34 12.86 -15.29
C ILE A 20 3.73 11.42 -14.91
N VAL A 21 3.74 11.13 -13.63
CA VAL A 21 3.86 9.77 -13.07
C VAL A 21 2.53 9.38 -12.45
N PHE A 22 2.00 8.23 -12.86
CA PHE A 22 0.93 7.56 -12.12
C PHE A 22 1.53 6.54 -11.17
N MET A 23 1.16 6.63 -9.89
CA MET A 23 1.54 5.68 -8.86
C MET A 23 0.32 5.10 -8.16
N SER A 24 0.36 3.80 -7.91
CA SER A 24 -0.69 3.10 -7.18
C SER A 24 -0.08 2.13 -6.17
N PHE A 25 -0.61 2.13 -4.95
CA PHE A 25 -0.26 1.17 -3.91
C PHE A 25 -1.40 1.00 -2.90
N PRO A 26 -1.52 -0.17 -2.25
CA PRO A 26 -2.42 -0.35 -1.12
C PRO A 26 -1.81 0.30 0.13
N ALA A 27 -2.62 0.97 0.95
CA ALA A 27 -2.15 1.46 2.24
C ALA A 27 -1.78 0.27 3.15
N TRP A 28 -0.62 0.35 3.82
CA TRP A 28 -0.15 -0.75 4.67
C TRP A 28 -1.16 -1.19 5.73
N GLN A 29 -1.90 -0.24 6.32
CA GLN A 29 -2.83 -0.49 7.42
C GLN A 29 -4.20 -1.03 6.96
N MET A 30 -4.46 -1.13 5.66
CA MET A 30 -5.72 -1.72 5.20
C MET A 30 -5.86 -3.19 5.66
N PRO A 31 -7.08 -3.77 5.71
CA PRO A 31 -7.32 -5.10 6.29
C PRO A 31 -6.37 -6.20 5.82
N PHE A 32 -5.95 -6.15 4.56
CA PHE A 32 -5.09 -7.15 3.92
C PHE A 32 -3.78 -6.55 3.37
N GLY A 33 -3.32 -5.43 3.94
CA GLY A 33 -2.09 -4.75 3.52
C GLY A 33 -0.82 -5.59 3.66
N GLY A 34 -0.85 -6.62 4.49
CA GLY A 34 0.24 -7.59 4.65
C GLY A 34 0.30 -8.68 3.57
N HIS A 35 -0.63 -8.70 2.61
CA HIS A 35 -0.70 -9.67 1.51
C HIS A 35 -0.83 -11.14 1.97
N GLN A 36 -1.34 -11.41 3.18
CA GLN A 36 -1.49 -12.77 3.70
C GLN A 36 -2.40 -13.67 2.86
N GLN A 37 -3.12 -13.14 1.88
CA GLN A 37 -3.89 -13.91 0.90
C GLN A 37 -3.03 -14.83 0.03
N ILE A 38 -1.71 -14.62 -0.04
CA ILE A 38 -0.79 -15.53 -0.72
C ILE A 38 -0.60 -16.86 0.03
N CYS A 39 -0.96 -16.91 1.33
CA CYS A 39 -0.85 -18.12 2.12
C CYS A 39 -1.83 -19.18 1.63
N ARG A 40 -1.38 -20.44 1.56
CA ARG A 40 -2.23 -21.60 1.24
C ARG A 40 -3.27 -21.87 2.32
N ASN A 41 -3.00 -21.48 3.57
CA ASN A 41 -3.95 -21.63 4.67
C ASN A 41 -5.10 -20.64 4.51
N ARG A 42 -6.29 -21.16 4.15
CA ARG A 42 -7.49 -20.36 3.88
C ARG A 42 -7.95 -19.54 5.08
N PHE A 43 -7.88 -20.09 6.29
CA PHE A 43 -8.28 -19.36 7.50
C PHE A 43 -7.41 -18.13 7.69
N LEU A 44 -6.08 -18.30 7.64
CA LEU A 44 -5.14 -17.22 7.80
C LEU A 44 -5.27 -16.15 6.69
N SER A 45 -5.53 -16.58 5.46
CA SER A 45 -5.66 -15.68 4.31
C SER A 45 -6.83 -14.71 4.43
N TYR A 46 -7.88 -15.08 5.18
CA TYR A 46 -9.08 -14.25 5.43
C TYR A 46 -9.02 -13.44 6.73
N LEU A 47 -8.01 -13.65 7.60
CA LEU A 47 -7.89 -12.87 8.84
C LEU A 47 -7.36 -11.45 8.53
N PRO A 48 -8.18 -10.39 8.74
CA PRO A 48 -7.74 -9.03 8.50
C PRO A 48 -6.76 -8.57 9.59
N PHE A 49 -5.90 -7.60 9.27
CA PHE A 49 -5.04 -6.85 10.19
C PHE A 49 -3.94 -7.65 10.93
N ILE A 50 -3.79 -8.95 10.73
CA ILE A 50 -2.76 -9.76 11.44
C ILE A 50 -1.34 -9.28 11.17
N HIS A 51 -1.10 -8.68 10.01
CA HIS A 51 0.19 -8.11 9.62
C HIS A 51 0.56 -6.88 10.47
N LEU A 52 -0.38 -6.28 11.19
CA LEU A 52 -0.10 -5.12 12.07
C LEU A 52 0.54 -5.53 13.40
N PHE A 53 0.41 -6.79 13.83
CA PHE A 53 1.06 -7.27 15.05
C PHE A 53 2.59 -7.08 14.99
N PRO A 54 3.27 -6.97 16.14
CA PRO A 54 4.74 -7.01 16.21
C PRO A 54 5.31 -8.20 15.45
N VAL A 55 6.52 -8.06 14.89
CA VAL A 55 7.14 -9.08 14.02
C VAL A 55 7.21 -10.45 14.69
N SER A 56 7.50 -10.50 16.01
CA SER A 56 7.57 -11.75 16.79
C SER A 56 6.23 -12.47 16.83
N ILE A 57 5.16 -11.75 17.17
CA ILE A 57 3.80 -12.29 17.23
C ILE A 57 3.32 -12.70 15.83
N TYR A 58 3.54 -11.86 14.83
CA TYR A 58 3.15 -12.17 13.45
C TYR A 58 3.85 -13.44 12.95
N ARG A 59 5.18 -13.55 13.17
CA ARG A 59 5.95 -14.75 12.81
C ARG A 59 5.46 -16.00 13.56
N LEU A 60 5.13 -15.88 14.84
CA LEU A 60 4.58 -16.98 15.64
C LEU A 60 3.24 -17.46 15.08
N LEU A 61 2.32 -16.52 14.77
CA LEU A 61 1.04 -16.86 14.13
C LEU A 61 1.24 -17.61 12.81
N LEU A 62 2.12 -17.11 11.92
CA LEU A 62 2.40 -17.77 10.65
C LEU A 62 2.90 -19.20 10.83
N LYS A 63 3.74 -19.44 11.86
CA LYS A 63 4.23 -20.79 12.19
C LYS A 63 3.13 -21.70 12.76
N ILE A 64 2.29 -21.20 13.67
CA ILE A 64 1.16 -21.96 14.24
C ILE A 64 0.21 -22.41 13.12
N PHE A 65 -0.05 -21.56 12.13
CA PHE A 65 -0.87 -21.90 10.97
C PHE A 65 -0.11 -22.71 9.89
N LYS A 66 1.10 -23.20 10.20
CA LYS A 66 1.93 -24.04 9.32
C LYS A 66 2.18 -23.43 7.94
N VAL A 67 2.39 -22.11 7.89
CA VAL A 67 2.79 -21.41 6.67
C VAL A 67 4.20 -21.84 6.31
N ASP A 68 4.46 -22.09 5.03
CA ASP A 68 5.78 -22.48 4.54
C ASP A 68 6.84 -21.37 4.74
N ALA A 69 8.10 -21.77 4.82
CA ALA A 69 9.19 -20.87 5.18
C ALA A 69 9.42 -19.76 4.16
N ASP A 70 9.20 -20.02 2.88
CA ASP A 70 9.40 -19.02 1.82
C ASP A 70 8.27 -17.99 1.82
N CYS A 71 7.03 -18.42 2.01
CA CYS A 71 5.91 -17.50 2.23
C CYS A 71 6.12 -16.63 3.48
N ILE A 72 6.63 -17.19 4.58
CA ILE A 72 6.97 -16.40 5.78
C ILE A 72 8.03 -15.33 5.46
N LYS A 73 9.10 -15.69 4.73
CA LYS A 73 10.15 -14.73 4.31
C LYS A 73 9.54 -13.59 3.47
N GLU A 74 8.68 -13.93 2.51
CA GLU A 74 8.01 -12.96 1.64
C GLU A 74 7.13 -12.01 2.46
N LEU A 75 6.26 -12.53 3.32
CA LEU A 75 5.37 -11.71 4.17
C LEU A 75 6.15 -10.80 5.12
N LEU A 76 7.26 -11.27 5.68
CA LEU A 76 8.13 -10.43 6.51
C LEU A 76 8.86 -9.36 5.70
N SER A 77 9.25 -9.66 4.46
CA SER A 77 9.82 -8.68 3.53
C SER A 77 8.80 -7.59 3.18
N ILE A 78 7.56 -7.97 2.86
CA ILE A 78 6.45 -7.03 2.63
C ILE A 78 6.24 -6.14 3.86
N LYS A 79 6.22 -6.73 5.06
CA LYS A 79 6.11 -5.98 6.32
C LYS A 79 7.26 -4.99 6.53
N LYS A 80 8.49 -5.32 6.14
CA LYS A 80 9.65 -4.43 6.21
C LYS A 80 9.53 -3.26 5.22
N THR A 81 8.95 -3.49 4.05
CA THR A 81 8.84 -2.50 2.96
C THR A 81 7.52 -1.72 2.94
N ARG A 82 6.71 -1.85 3.97
CA ARG A 82 5.41 -1.19 4.15
C ARG A 82 5.39 0.29 3.74
N VAL A 83 4.25 0.75 3.21
CA VAL A 83 4.02 2.14 2.84
C VAL A 83 2.67 2.59 3.37
N SER A 84 2.64 3.68 4.14
CA SER A 84 1.42 4.40 4.49
C SER A 84 1.26 5.63 3.59
N ILE A 85 0.06 6.19 3.56
CA ILE A 85 -0.24 7.42 2.83
C ILE A 85 0.67 8.55 3.34
N GLU A 86 0.79 8.71 4.65
CA GLU A 86 1.60 9.76 5.28
C GLU A 86 3.09 9.59 4.99
N LEU A 87 3.59 8.35 4.98
CA LEU A 87 4.97 8.09 4.62
C LEU A 87 5.22 8.47 3.15
N PHE A 88 4.35 8.06 2.24
CA PHE A 88 4.49 8.37 0.83
C PHE A 88 4.45 9.88 0.58
N GLU A 89 3.45 10.58 1.11
CA GLU A 89 3.30 12.03 0.94
C GLU A 89 4.49 12.81 1.55
N ARG A 90 5.02 12.35 2.68
CA ARG A 90 6.24 12.91 3.29
C ARG A 90 7.47 12.69 2.42
N LEU A 91 7.61 11.53 1.80
CA LEU A 91 8.73 11.24 0.90
C LEU A 91 8.66 12.09 -0.37
N ILE A 92 7.46 12.26 -0.97
CA ILE A 92 7.29 13.15 -2.13
C ILE A 92 7.73 14.58 -1.81
N LYS A 93 7.40 15.10 -0.62
CA LYS A 93 7.84 16.46 -0.21
C LYS A 93 9.34 16.64 -0.20
N LYS A 94 10.14 15.57 -0.07
CA LYS A 94 11.60 15.60 -0.09
C LYS A 94 12.20 15.48 -1.49
N THR A 95 11.38 15.24 -2.50
CA THR A 95 11.79 15.11 -3.90
C THR A 95 11.46 16.36 -4.70
N ASN A 96 11.89 16.37 -5.97
CA ASN A 96 11.48 17.38 -6.94
C ASN A 96 10.11 17.10 -7.58
N LEU A 97 9.24 16.34 -6.90
CA LEU A 97 7.90 16.00 -7.37
C LEU A 97 6.83 16.69 -6.53
N ILE A 98 5.68 16.98 -7.16
CA ILE A 98 4.48 17.45 -6.50
C ILE A 98 3.31 16.51 -6.79
N ILE A 99 2.37 16.43 -5.86
CA ILE A 99 1.12 15.67 -6.02
C ILE A 99 0.11 16.56 -6.73
N LEU A 100 -0.23 16.24 -7.97
CA LEU A 100 -1.31 16.91 -8.72
C LEU A 100 -2.68 16.41 -8.31
N ASN A 101 -2.79 15.09 -8.10
CA ASN A 101 -4.06 14.46 -7.74
C ASN A 101 -3.81 13.29 -6.80
N ARG A 102 -4.72 13.11 -5.85
CA ARG A 102 -4.80 11.96 -4.95
C ARG A 102 -6.22 11.41 -4.96
N GLN A 103 -6.35 10.13 -5.29
CA GLN A 103 -7.62 9.43 -5.17
C GLN A 103 -7.46 8.20 -4.30
N LEU A 104 -8.18 8.16 -3.18
CA LEU A 104 -8.23 7.01 -2.28
C LEU A 104 -9.48 6.17 -2.59
N TRP A 105 -9.30 4.84 -2.59
CA TRP A 105 -10.36 3.89 -2.89
C TRP A 105 -10.65 3.01 -1.69
N LEU A 106 -11.92 2.99 -1.25
CA LEU A 106 -12.41 2.02 -0.28
C LEU A 106 -12.50 0.63 -0.93
N ILE A 107 -13.02 0.59 -2.17
CA ILE A 107 -13.07 -0.61 -3.01
C ILE A 107 -12.24 -0.34 -4.26
N ASN A 108 -11.10 -1.04 -4.38
CA ASN A 108 -10.17 -0.89 -5.49
C ASN A 108 -10.88 -1.15 -6.84
N PRO A 109 -10.69 -0.30 -7.87
CA PRO A 109 -11.25 -0.53 -9.21
C PRO A 109 -10.93 -1.92 -9.79
N HIS A 110 -9.78 -2.49 -9.51
CA HIS A 110 -9.42 -3.84 -9.93
C HIS A 110 -10.36 -4.93 -9.40
N TYR A 111 -11.03 -4.69 -8.27
CA TYR A 111 -11.96 -5.67 -7.69
C TYR A 111 -13.21 -5.88 -8.53
N LYS A 112 -13.56 -4.93 -9.42
CA LYS A 112 -14.64 -5.13 -10.40
C LYS A 112 -14.30 -6.29 -11.34
N ILE A 113 -13.08 -6.33 -11.85
CA ILE A 113 -12.63 -7.39 -12.76
C ILE A 113 -12.45 -8.72 -12.00
N LYS A 114 -11.87 -8.67 -10.81
CA LYS A 114 -11.48 -9.88 -10.06
C LYS A 114 -12.65 -10.53 -9.30
N PHE A 115 -13.57 -9.73 -8.78
CA PHE A 115 -14.63 -10.18 -7.86
C PHE A 115 -16.04 -9.70 -8.25
N GLY A 116 -16.22 -8.98 -9.35
CA GLY A 116 -17.49 -8.38 -9.74
C GLY A 116 -17.99 -7.23 -8.84
N VAL A 117 -17.16 -6.76 -7.91
CA VAL A 117 -17.54 -5.71 -6.94
C VAL A 117 -17.30 -4.33 -7.55
N SER A 118 -18.33 -3.47 -7.55
CA SER A 118 -18.21 -2.10 -8.08
C SER A 118 -17.21 -1.27 -7.27
N PRO A 119 -16.33 -0.51 -7.95
CA PRO A 119 -15.36 0.34 -7.26
C PRO A 119 -16.06 1.45 -6.48
N TYR A 120 -15.52 1.77 -5.31
CA TYR A 120 -16.04 2.82 -4.46
C TYR A 120 -14.92 3.70 -3.92
N LYS A 121 -15.05 5.02 -4.16
CA LYS A 121 -14.09 6.01 -3.64
C LYS A 121 -14.21 6.11 -2.13
N LEU A 122 -13.10 6.36 -1.45
CA LEU A 122 -13.16 6.67 -0.03
C LEU A 122 -13.90 8.00 0.18
N ASN A 123 -14.79 8.02 1.16
CA ASN A 123 -15.54 9.22 1.54
C ASN A 123 -14.57 10.39 1.84
N ASN A 124 -14.91 11.59 1.38
CA ASN A 124 -14.07 12.77 1.52
C ASN A 124 -13.72 13.09 2.97
N THR A 125 -14.65 12.96 3.90
CA THR A 125 -14.41 13.22 5.33
C THR A 125 -13.32 12.26 5.86
N ILE A 126 -13.46 10.96 5.61
CA ILE A 126 -12.48 9.96 6.06
C ILE A 126 -11.14 10.16 5.35
N SER A 127 -11.14 10.52 4.07
CA SER A 127 -9.93 10.75 3.27
C SER A 127 -9.07 11.90 3.79
N GLN A 128 -9.65 12.83 4.55
CA GLN A 128 -8.96 13.96 5.17
C GLN A 128 -8.41 13.66 6.56
N ILE A 129 -8.83 12.55 7.21
CA ILE A 129 -8.35 12.21 8.55
C ILE A 129 -7.02 11.45 8.44
N PRO A 130 -5.88 12.09 8.81
CA PRO A 130 -4.57 11.43 8.77
C PRO A 130 -4.56 10.13 9.57
N TYR A 131 -3.77 9.18 9.14
CA TYR A 131 -3.62 7.83 9.70
C TYR A 131 -4.88 6.97 9.62
N LEU A 132 -6.08 7.46 9.96
CA LEU A 132 -7.33 6.70 9.88
C LEU A 132 -7.64 6.28 8.44
N ARG A 133 -7.43 7.18 7.47
CA ARG A 133 -7.64 6.90 6.03
C ARG A 133 -6.89 5.68 5.52
N ASN A 134 -5.74 5.32 6.13
CA ASN A 134 -4.98 4.13 5.73
C ASN A 134 -5.74 2.83 5.97
N PHE A 135 -6.55 2.75 7.03
CA PHE A 135 -7.30 1.53 7.35
C PHE A 135 -8.45 1.27 6.37
N ALA A 136 -8.94 2.33 5.73
CA ALA A 136 -10.03 2.27 4.77
C ALA A 136 -9.59 2.38 3.30
N SER A 137 -8.28 2.50 3.01
CA SER A 137 -7.76 2.67 1.65
C SER A 137 -7.20 1.36 1.11
N THR A 138 -8.02 0.64 0.32
CA THR A 138 -7.56 -0.59 -0.36
C THR A 138 -6.64 -0.28 -1.55
N SER A 139 -6.71 0.95 -2.08
CA SER A 139 -5.76 1.47 -3.07
C SER A 139 -5.69 2.99 -3.00
N CYS A 140 -4.47 3.49 -3.17
CA CYS A 140 -4.15 4.91 -3.21
C CYS A 140 -3.60 5.21 -4.60
N PHE A 141 -4.27 6.10 -5.35
CA PHE A 141 -3.85 6.54 -6.67
C PHE A 141 -3.31 7.95 -6.58
N TYR A 142 -2.15 8.18 -7.15
CA TYR A 142 -1.49 9.47 -7.20
C TYR A 142 -1.07 9.81 -8.62
N ILE A 143 -1.28 11.06 -9.01
CA ILE A 143 -0.67 11.67 -10.18
C ILE A 143 0.35 12.67 -9.68
N LEU A 144 1.60 12.50 -10.11
CA LEU A 144 2.71 13.35 -9.73
C LEU A 144 3.25 14.05 -10.98
N LYS A 145 3.80 15.24 -10.80
CA LYS A 145 4.65 15.92 -11.81
C LYS A 145 5.89 16.49 -11.15
N GLU A 146 6.84 16.93 -11.95
CA GLU A 146 8.00 17.67 -11.48
C GLU A 146 7.60 19.09 -11.04
N LYS A 147 8.28 19.63 -10.02
CA LYS A 147 8.18 21.04 -9.64
C LYS A 147 8.74 21.90 -10.78
N GLU A 148 8.06 22.97 -11.07
CA GLU A 148 8.54 24.02 -11.98
C GLU A 148 9.60 24.87 -11.31
#